data_4e1f0a26975beffe58fcd0026b5b31b7
#
_entry.id   4e1f0a26975beffe58fcd0026b5b31b7
#
_cell.length_a   1.000
_cell.length_b   1.000
_cell.length_c   1.000
_cell.angle_alpha   90.00
_cell.angle_beta   90.00
_cell.angle_gamma   90.00
#
_symmetry.space_group_name_H-M   'P 1'
#
loop_
_entity.id
_entity.type
_entity.pdbx_description
1 polymer ?
#
loop_
_entity_poly.entity_id
_entity_poly.type
_entity_poly.pdbx_seq_one_letter_code
_entity_poly.pdbx_strand_id
1 'polypeptide(L)'
;MRFLPPLRAALAHAVAVFAVAAMAALAPAAAPQSPAAAAEPHVAIPAFTAYAHPDPARMRRNDDGSVARAHGELRWFVDVATPGEMRLALARLADAPAAQLQWHVEAVDAPSGAPTSWTTVDAAVGQRDVALGATTLAAGPHRVALRAADDAPLTALAHLHLRGPAAAGLHTNVAERRNAASIHLGYVVPPPLRDDVAWFHVAVTPRTDPLWSYYMATGWHRGYFGMQVNSPTERRVIFSVWDSGNEAIDRSKVAAADRVQLVAKGEGVHAGDFGNEGTGGHSHWKHAWRLGDTFRFLLHARVDGSATIYTGWFWLAEAKSWRLIASFRAPRDGKLPRGLYSFSENFAGENGDLRREADFRDVFVRAAEGPWTALGEARFTHDPTGESIRRDRWGLVRGDCFVLGHGGFTTPPAGAARRYDERLRASVEAWTPPADALLPTPPRGPDDAQKR
;
A
#
# COMPACT_ATOMS: atom_id res chain seq x y z
N MET A 1 6.60 -16.54 12.29
CA MET A 1 5.15 -16.80 12.34
C MET A 1 4.93 -18.29 12.53
N ARG A 2 4.54 -18.73 13.72
CA ARG A 2 4.23 -20.13 14.02
C ARG A 2 2.76 -20.36 13.74
N PHE A 3 2.44 -21.32 12.89
CA PHE A 3 1.09 -21.84 12.70
C PHE A 3 0.76 -22.78 13.86
N LEU A 4 -0.38 -22.55 14.52
CA LEU A 4 -1.04 -23.47 15.42
C LEU A 4 -2.22 -24.13 14.69
N PRO A 5 -2.43 -25.44 14.85
CA PRO A 5 -3.55 -26.14 14.22
C PRO A 5 -4.86 -25.95 15.02
N PRO A 6 -6.04 -26.12 14.39
CA PRO A 6 -7.33 -25.93 15.06
C PRO A 6 -7.72 -27.16 15.89
N LEU A 7 -8.10 -26.90 17.13
CA LEU A 7 -8.78 -27.89 17.99
C LEU A 7 -10.23 -28.06 17.52
N ARG A 8 -10.59 -29.30 17.19
CA ARG A 8 -11.98 -29.74 17.09
C ARG A 8 -12.47 -30.12 18.46
N ALA A 9 -13.51 -29.47 18.95
CA ALA A 9 -14.31 -29.96 20.09
C ALA A 9 -15.67 -30.42 19.57
N ALA A 10 -15.92 -31.71 19.75
CA ALA A 10 -17.23 -32.33 19.56
C ALA A 10 -18.06 -32.11 20.82
N LEU A 11 -19.29 -31.61 20.71
CA LEU A 11 -20.25 -31.58 21.78
C LEU A 11 -21.42 -32.50 21.43
N ALA A 12 -21.60 -33.50 22.28
CA ALA A 12 -22.69 -34.47 22.19
C ALA A 12 -24.02 -33.88 22.70
N HIS A 13 -25.12 -34.29 22.06
CA HIS A 13 -26.49 -33.91 22.38
C HIS A 13 -27.02 -34.71 23.57
N ALA A 14 -27.68 -34.03 24.50
CA ALA A 14 -28.64 -34.65 25.42
C ALA A 14 -29.98 -33.95 25.23
N VAL A 15 -30.94 -34.71 24.74
CA VAL A 15 -32.35 -34.31 24.62
C VAL A 15 -33.06 -34.71 25.90
N ALA A 16 -33.63 -33.76 26.62
CA ALA A 16 -34.58 -33.97 27.71
C ALA A 16 -35.96 -33.43 27.30
N VAL A 17 -36.91 -34.32 27.13
CA VAL A 17 -38.32 -33.99 26.87
C VAL A 17 -39.02 -33.81 28.21
N PHE A 18 -39.55 -32.61 28.48
CA PHE A 18 -40.54 -32.36 29.53
C PHE A 18 -41.84 -31.85 28.90
N ALA A 19 -42.87 -32.68 29.01
CA ALA A 19 -44.24 -32.28 28.70
C ALA A 19 -44.85 -31.56 29.91
N VAL A 20 -45.26 -30.31 29.74
CA VAL A 20 -46.08 -29.59 30.73
C VAL A 20 -47.37 -29.13 30.05
N ALA A 21 -48.48 -29.57 30.63
CA ALA A 21 -49.82 -29.23 30.19
C ALA A 21 -50.10 -27.71 30.36
N ALA A 22 -50.64 -27.10 29.31
CA ALA A 22 -50.97 -25.68 29.30
C ALA A 22 -52.41 -25.48 29.79
N MET A 23 -52.59 -24.73 30.86
CA MET A 23 -53.84 -24.01 31.15
C MET A 23 -53.85 -22.69 30.38
N ALA A 24 -54.78 -22.54 29.45
CA ALA A 24 -55.00 -21.33 28.71
C ALA A 24 -55.69 -20.27 29.59
N ALA A 25 -54.95 -19.27 30.00
CA ALA A 25 -55.53 -18.00 30.51
C ALA A 25 -55.58 -17.02 29.34
N LEU A 26 -56.80 -16.56 28.99
CA LEU A 26 -56.99 -15.47 28.00
C LEU A 26 -56.36 -14.18 28.58
N ALA A 27 -55.22 -13.79 28.04
CA ALA A 27 -54.68 -12.46 28.21
C ALA A 27 -55.30 -11.49 27.21
N PRO A 28 -55.60 -10.23 27.58
CA PRO A 28 -56.12 -9.23 26.65
C PRO A 28 -55.09 -9.00 25.54
N ALA A 29 -55.59 -8.88 24.29
CA ALA A 29 -54.77 -8.61 23.12
C ALA A 29 -53.98 -7.27 23.32
N ALA A 30 -52.68 -7.41 23.40
CA ALA A 30 -51.81 -6.23 23.37
C ALA A 30 -51.98 -5.49 22.03
N ALA A 31 -52.26 -4.22 22.09
CA ALA A 31 -52.29 -3.35 20.90
C ALA A 31 -50.99 -3.51 20.12
N PRO A 32 -50.98 -3.47 18.78
CA PRO A 32 -49.77 -3.53 17.99
C PRO A 32 -48.87 -2.36 18.37
N GLN A 33 -47.73 -2.65 18.98
CA GLN A 33 -46.69 -1.66 19.19
C GLN A 33 -46.22 -1.23 17.80
N SER A 34 -46.36 0.08 17.48
CA SER A 34 -45.72 0.64 16.31
C SER A 34 -44.24 0.26 16.30
N PRO A 35 -43.71 -0.24 15.20
CA PRO A 35 -42.28 -0.53 15.14
C PRO A 35 -41.50 0.73 15.56
N ALA A 36 -40.66 0.62 16.57
CA ALA A 36 -39.77 1.68 16.97
C ALA A 36 -39.05 2.19 15.71
N ALA A 37 -39.16 3.49 15.43
CA ALA A 37 -38.48 4.09 14.28
C ALA A 37 -37.02 3.68 14.32
N ALA A 38 -36.54 3.01 13.29
CA ALA A 38 -35.13 2.61 13.19
C ALA A 38 -34.26 3.85 13.39
N ALA A 39 -33.26 3.76 14.27
CA ALA A 39 -32.36 4.86 14.51
C ALA A 39 -31.73 5.32 13.17
N GLU A 40 -31.68 6.63 12.98
CA GLU A 40 -31.10 7.20 11.76
C GLU A 40 -29.63 6.75 11.59
N PRO A 41 -29.22 6.30 10.38
CA PRO A 41 -27.83 5.97 10.10
C PRO A 41 -26.88 7.12 10.46
N HIS A 42 -25.85 6.81 11.24
CA HIS A 42 -24.88 7.78 11.74
C HIS A 42 -23.47 7.19 11.78
N VAL A 43 -22.49 7.92 11.25
CA VAL A 43 -21.07 7.62 11.32
C VAL A 43 -20.34 8.81 11.90
N ALA A 44 -19.48 8.57 12.92
CA ALA A 44 -18.56 9.55 13.48
C ALA A 44 -17.15 9.20 13.02
N ILE A 45 -16.54 10.08 12.24
CA ILE A 45 -15.19 9.92 11.71
C ILE A 45 -14.25 10.74 12.57
N PRO A 46 -13.24 10.15 13.23
CA PRO A 46 -12.25 10.89 14.01
C PRO A 46 -11.54 11.94 13.15
N ALA A 47 -11.40 13.17 13.65
CA ALA A 47 -10.81 14.25 12.87
C ALA A 47 -9.38 13.96 12.42
N PHE A 48 -8.59 13.22 13.21
CA PHE A 48 -7.20 12.87 12.90
C PHE A 48 -7.04 11.92 11.70
N THR A 49 -8.10 11.29 11.22
CA THR A 49 -8.05 10.43 10.03
C THR A 49 -8.07 11.21 8.72
N ALA A 50 -8.28 12.54 8.79
CA ALA A 50 -8.18 13.41 7.63
C ALA A 50 -6.76 13.50 7.08
N TYR A 51 -6.67 13.84 5.80
CA TYR A 51 -5.43 14.20 5.13
C TYR A 51 -5.34 15.74 5.04
N ALA A 52 -4.24 16.30 5.53
CA ALA A 52 -3.99 17.73 5.35
C ALA A 52 -3.40 17.98 3.96
N HIS A 53 -3.99 18.90 3.21
CA HIS A 53 -3.58 19.28 1.88
C HIS A 53 -3.15 20.75 1.85
N PRO A 54 -2.08 21.14 1.12
CA PRO A 54 -1.25 20.29 0.25
C PRO A 54 -0.15 19.48 0.97
N ASP A 55 0.07 19.71 2.26
CA ASP A 55 1.17 19.11 3.01
C ASP A 55 0.66 18.32 4.23
N PRO A 56 0.79 16.97 4.23
CA PRO A 56 0.36 16.13 5.35
C PRO A 56 1.00 16.51 6.70
N ALA A 57 2.24 17.03 6.71
CA ALA A 57 2.94 17.43 7.92
C ALA A 57 2.33 18.68 8.61
N ARG A 58 1.40 19.35 7.95
CA ARG A 58 0.71 20.53 8.52
C ARG A 58 -0.42 20.20 9.50
N MET A 59 -0.67 18.93 9.79
CA MET A 59 -1.63 18.51 10.80
C MET A 59 -0.92 17.98 12.05
N ARG A 60 -1.32 18.49 13.21
CA ARG A 60 -0.90 17.97 14.53
C ARG A 60 -2.13 17.48 15.28
N ARG A 61 -2.02 16.34 15.91
CA ARG A 61 -3.06 15.77 16.75
C ARG A 61 -2.66 15.81 18.23
N ASN A 62 -3.66 15.73 19.09
CA ASN A 62 -3.52 15.49 20.52
C ASN A 62 -3.51 13.98 20.80
N ASP A 63 -3.14 13.59 22.02
CA ASP A 63 -3.11 12.17 22.48
C ASP A 63 -4.51 11.54 22.49
N ASP A 64 -5.57 12.34 22.66
CA ASP A 64 -6.97 11.91 22.61
C ASP A 64 -7.50 11.67 21.16
N GLY A 65 -6.67 11.89 20.16
CA GLY A 65 -7.03 11.74 18.76
C GLY A 65 -7.76 12.95 18.15
N SER A 66 -7.94 14.04 18.89
CA SER A 66 -8.43 15.29 18.28
C SER A 66 -7.33 15.99 17.48
N VAL A 67 -7.73 16.82 16.51
CA VAL A 67 -6.80 17.66 15.75
C VAL A 67 -6.50 18.91 16.57
N ALA A 68 -5.27 19.01 17.05
CA ALA A 68 -4.80 20.19 17.78
C ALA A 68 -4.68 21.39 16.85
N ARG A 69 -4.13 21.20 15.66
CA ARG A 69 -3.93 22.23 14.65
C ARG A 69 -3.75 21.63 13.26
N ALA A 70 -4.38 22.22 12.25
CA ALA A 70 -4.16 21.93 10.86
C ALA A 70 -4.17 23.19 10.01
N HIS A 71 -3.31 23.29 9.01
CA HIS A 71 -3.28 24.38 8.04
C HIS A 71 -3.69 23.87 6.66
N GLY A 72 -4.38 24.74 5.93
CA GLY A 72 -4.93 24.42 4.61
C GLY A 72 -6.22 23.64 4.71
N GLU A 73 -6.40 22.65 3.86
CA GLU A 73 -7.63 21.88 3.71
C GLU A 73 -7.47 20.51 4.39
N LEU A 74 -8.44 20.11 5.21
CA LEU A 74 -8.60 18.77 5.72
C LEU A 74 -9.55 17.97 4.83
N ARG A 75 -9.16 16.76 4.44
CA ARG A 75 -9.89 15.88 3.53
C ARG A 75 -10.17 14.53 4.21
N TRP A 76 -11.47 14.19 4.33
CA TRP A 76 -11.91 12.84 4.69
C TRP A 76 -12.46 12.17 3.43
N PHE A 77 -12.28 10.85 3.37
CA PHE A 77 -12.75 10.05 2.25
C PHE A 77 -13.77 9.03 2.72
N VAL A 78 -14.89 8.95 2.01
CA VAL A 78 -16.01 8.08 2.32
C VAL A 78 -16.46 7.35 1.06
N ASP A 79 -16.77 6.07 1.18
CA ASP A 79 -17.34 5.27 0.10
C ASP A 79 -18.82 5.02 0.44
N VAL A 80 -19.72 5.67 -0.29
CA VAL A 80 -21.16 5.66 -0.08
C VAL A 80 -21.76 4.41 -0.71
N ALA A 81 -22.30 3.51 0.11
CA ALA A 81 -22.97 2.31 -0.38
C ALA A 81 -24.41 2.58 -0.85
N THR A 82 -25.12 3.44 -0.12
CA THR A 82 -26.53 3.78 -0.37
C THR A 82 -26.65 5.25 -0.77
N PRO A 83 -27.03 5.58 -2.01
CA PRO A 83 -27.22 6.98 -2.41
C PRO A 83 -28.35 7.65 -1.63
N GLY A 84 -28.23 8.94 -1.39
CA GLY A 84 -29.25 9.69 -0.66
C GLY A 84 -28.73 10.97 -0.01
N GLU A 85 -29.54 11.56 0.85
CA GLU A 85 -29.17 12.73 1.64
C GLU A 85 -28.10 12.36 2.68
N MET A 86 -27.11 13.24 2.81
CA MET A 86 -26.07 13.23 3.84
C MET A 86 -26.05 14.56 4.55
N ARG A 87 -26.29 14.58 5.86
CA ARG A 87 -26.11 15.74 6.73
C ARG A 87 -24.77 15.66 7.43
N LEU A 88 -24.06 16.77 7.43
CA LEU A 88 -22.71 16.89 7.96
C LEU A 88 -22.72 17.81 9.17
N ALA A 89 -22.00 17.42 10.22
CA ALA A 89 -21.72 18.27 11.37
C ALA A 89 -20.29 18.03 11.85
N LEU A 90 -19.69 19.05 12.45
CA LEU A 90 -18.35 19.00 13.00
C LEU A 90 -18.41 19.05 14.51
N ALA A 91 -17.88 18.03 15.20
CA ALA A 91 -17.66 18.06 16.63
C ALA A 91 -16.32 18.75 16.93
N ARG A 92 -16.35 19.70 17.85
CA ARG A 92 -15.19 20.49 18.30
C ARG A 92 -15.01 20.37 19.81
N LEU A 93 -13.78 20.64 20.28
CA LEU A 93 -13.49 20.70 21.70
C LEU A 93 -14.13 21.96 22.36
N ALA A 94 -14.26 21.94 23.69
CA ALA A 94 -14.94 23.00 24.42
C ALA A 94 -14.20 24.36 24.37
N ASP A 95 -12.90 24.35 24.15
CA ASP A 95 -12.02 25.52 24.07
C ASP A 95 -11.82 26.02 22.62
N ALA A 96 -12.57 25.46 21.67
CA ALA A 96 -12.43 25.83 20.26
C ALA A 96 -12.74 27.33 20.06
N PRO A 97 -11.85 28.07 19.36
CA PRO A 97 -12.07 29.49 19.05
C PRO A 97 -13.21 29.68 18.05
N ALA A 98 -13.72 30.91 17.92
CA ALA A 98 -14.60 31.23 16.79
C ALA A 98 -13.88 30.99 15.48
N ALA A 99 -14.61 30.53 14.47
CA ALA A 99 -14.06 30.28 13.13
C ALA A 99 -15.16 30.42 12.07
N GLN A 100 -14.79 30.94 10.91
CA GLN A 100 -15.60 30.82 9.70
C GLN A 100 -15.08 29.63 8.89
N LEU A 101 -15.90 28.60 8.78
CA LEU A 101 -15.56 27.33 8.16
C LEU A 101 -16.13 27.27 6.75
N GLN A 102 -15.36 26.72 5.83
CA GLN A 102 -15.80 26.40 4.49
C GLN A 102 -15.70 24.89 4.26
N TRP A 103 -16.75 24.32 3.71
CA TRP A 103 -16.79 22.90 3.40
C TRP A 103 -17.40 22.63 2.03
N HIS A 104 -17.04 21.49 1.45
CA HIS A 104 -17.70 20.92 0.28
C HIS A 104 -17.57 19.39 0.26
N VAL A 105 -18.41 18.74 -0.57
CA VAL A 105 -18.30 17.32 -0.87
C VAL A 105 -18.28 17.14 -2.38
N GLU A 106 -17.39 16.30 -2.86
CA GLU A 106 -17.31 15.98 -4.29
C GLU A 106 -17.00 14.50 -4.49
N ALA A 107 -17.39 13.91 -5.62
CA ALA A 107 -16.96 12.57 -6.01
C ALA A 107 -15.44 12.58 -6.25
N VAL A 108 -14.73 11.55 -5.75
CA VAL A 108 -13.26 11.43 -5.93
C VAL A 108 -12.89 11.33 -7.40
N ASP A 109 -13.71 10.64 -8.20
CA ASP A 109 -13.49 10.45 -9.64
C ASP A 109 -14.12 11.57 -10.50
N ALA A 110 -14.49 12.71 -9.90
CA ALA A 110 -14.98 13.86 -10.64
C ALA A 110 -13.90 14.41 -11.60
N PRO A 111 -14.28 14.90 -12.79
CA PRO A 111 -13.33 15.48 -13.73
C PRO A 111 -12.53 16.62 -13.08
N SER A 112 -11.22 16.64 -13.32
CA SER A 112 -10.35 17.73 -12.85
C SER A 112 -10.82 19.07 -13.42
N GLY A 113 -10.99 20.09 -12.55
CA GLY A 113 -11.38 21.44 -12.95
C GLY A 113 -12.89 21.71 -12.90
N ALA A 114 -13.71 20.79 -12.38
CA ALA A 114 -15.08 21.12 -12.03
C ALA A 114 -15.09 22.28 -11.00
N PRO A 115 -15.95 23.31 -11.15
CA PRO A 115 -16.00 24.41 -10.20
C PRO A 115 -16.44 23.89 -8.83
N THR A 116 -15.57 24.06 -7.84
CA THR A 116 -15.86 23.70 -6.46
C THR A 116 -16.57 24.85 -5.77
N SER A 117 -17.84 24.67 -5.42
CA SER A 117 -18.56 25.65 -4.60
C SER A 117 -18.35 25.31 -3.11
N TRP A 118 -17.80 26.26 -2.37
CA TRP A 118 -17.65 26.16 -0.92
C TRP A 118 -18.88 26.71 -0.20
N THR A 119 -19.39 25.96 0.75
CA THR A 119 -20.44 26.44 1.67
C THR A 119 -19.80 27.00 2.92
N THR A 120 -20.14 28.20 3.34
CA THR A 120 -19.57 28.86 4.50
C THR A 120 -20.50 28.73 5.70
N VAL A 121 -19.95 28.45 6.88
CA VAL A 121 -20.65 28.32 8.16
C VAL A 121 -19.82 28.99 9.25
N ASP A 122 -20.48 29.79 10.09
CA ASP A 122 -19.87 30.40 11.26
C ASP A 122 -19.97 29.46 12.46
N ALA A 123 -18.87 29.31 13.18
CA ALA A 123 -18.76 28.55 14.41
C ALA A 123 -18.40 29.50 15.58
N ALA A 124 -19.25 29.58 16.59
CA ALA A 124 -18.98 30.40 17.77
C ALA A 124 -17.89 29.84 18.67
N VAL A 125 -17.33 30.68 19.55
CA VAL A 125 -16.41 30.25 20.60
C VAL A 125 -17.06 29.16 21.46
N GLY A 126 -16.36 28.04 21.68
CA GLY A 126 -16.85 26.93 22.51
C GLY A 126 -18.05 26.16 21.95
N GLN A 127 -18.49 26.47 20.73
CA GLN A 127 -19.55 25.69 20.08
C GLN A 127 -19.02 24.30 19.73
N ARG A 128 -19.58 23.28 20.41
CA ARG A 128 -19.11 21.88 20.26
C ARG A 128 -19.63 21.19 19.02
N ASP A 129 -20.90 21.45 18.67
CA ASP A 129 -21.55 20.85 17.47
C ASP A 129 -21.87 21.96 16.47
N VAL A 130 -21.17 21.92 15.35
CA VAL A 130 -21.35 22.86 14.23
C VAL A 130 -22.04 22.12 13.09
N ALA A 131 -23.32 22.44 12.82
CA ALA A 131 -24.00 21.93 11.64
C ALA A 131 -23.36 22.56 10.39
N LEU A 132 -22.76 21.74 9.54
CA LEU A 132 -22.15 22.19 8.29
C LEU A 132 -23.21 22.35 7.21
N GLY A 133 -24.14 21.39 7.09
CA GLY A 133 -25.22 21.40 6.11
C GLY A 133 -25.62 20.02 5.64
N ALA A 134 -26.31 19.97 4.50
CA ALA A 134 -26.75 18.74 3.87
C ALA A 134 -26.41 18.75 2.37
N THR A 135 -26.20 17.56 1.80
CA THR A 135 -25.98 17.33 0.37
C THR A 135 -26.53 15.97 -0.02
N THR A 136 -26.82 15.77 -1.30
CA THR A 136 -27.23 14.46 -1.83
C THR A 136 -26.03 13.81 -2.51
N LEU A 137 -25.72 12.57 -2.11
CA LEU A 137 -24.58 11.81 -2.62
C LEU A 137 -25.05 10.61 -3.45
N ALA A 138 -24.36 10.36 -4.54
CA ALA A 138 -24.46 9.12 -5.31
C ALA A 138 -23.70 7.99 -4.58
N ALA A 139 -23.89 6.75 -4.99
CA ALA A 139 -23.02 5.65 -4.56
C ALA A 139 -21.60 5.85 -5.10
N GLY A 140 -20.59 5.40 -4.33
CA GLY A 140 -19.18 5.46 -4.67
C GLY A 140 -18.36 6.39 -3.78
N PRO A 141 -17.07 6.60 -4.12
CA PRO A 141 -16.14 7.34 -3.31
C PRO A 141 -16.33 8.86 -3.41
N HIS A 142 -16.38 9.51 -2.25
CA HIS A 142 -16.49 10.96 -2.12
C HIS A 142 -15.42 11.51 -1.19
N ARG A 143 -15.03 12.76 -1.44
CA ARG A 143 -14.14 13.54 -0.62
C ARG A 143 -14.94 14.63 0.10
N VAL A 144 -14.88 14.66 1.43
CA VAL A 144 -15.37 15.75 2.26
C VAL A 144 -14.20 16.65 2.60
N ALA A 145 -14.27 17.91 2.22
CA ALA A 145 -13.21 18.87 2.44
C ALA A 145 -13.67 19.99 3.40
N LEU A 146 -12.77 20.41 4.28
CA LEU A 146 -12.98 21.47 5.27
C LEU A 146 -11.75 22.37 5.34
N ARG A 147 -11.96 23.69 5.35
CA ARG A 147 -10.92 24.69 5.60
C ARG A 147 -11.46 25.88 6.38
N ALA A 148 -10.62 26.74 6.92
CA ALA A 148 -11.01 28.06 7.38
C ALA A 148 -11.15 29.02 6.19
N ALA A 149 -12.11 29.95 6.24
CA ALA A 149 -12.36 30.89 5.14
C ALA A 149 -11.26 31.94 4.98
N ASP A 150 -10.53 32.23 6.07
CA ASP A 150 -9.46 33.22 6.17
C ASP A 150 -8.04 32.60 6.15
N ASP A 151 -7.93 31.34 5.72
CA ASP A 151 -6.71 30.55 5.76
C ASP A 151 -6.10 30.37 7.18
N ALA A 152 -6.83 30.72 8.23
CA ALA A 152 -6.43 30.45 9.60
C ALA A 152 -6.28 28.93 9.85
N PRO A 153 -5.48 28.51 10.83
CA PRO A 153 -5.41 27.10 11.17
C PRO A 153 -6.73 26.59 11.75
N LEU A 154 -7.18 25.44 11.27
CA LEU A 154 -8.24 24.67 11.91
C LEU A 154 -7.72 24.11 13.23
N THR A 155 -8.47 24.27 14.30
CA THR A 155 -8.08 23.83 15.66
C THR A 155 -9.20 23.14 16.39
N ALA A 156 -8.85 22.34 17.40
CA ALA A 156 -9.78 21.75 18.33
C ALA A 156 -10.89 20.91 17.68
N LEU A 157 -10.56 20.12 16.64
CA LEU A 157 -11.51 19.28 15.93
C LEU A 157 -11.50 17.86 16.50
N ALA A 158 -12.68 17.33 16.86
CA ALA A 158 -12.82 15.99 17.41
C ALA A 158 -13.31 14.97 16.36
N HIS A 159 -14.46 15.20 15.74
CA HIS A 159 -15.06 14.27 14.77
C HIS A 159 -15.79 15.02 13.65
N LEU A 160 -15.84 14.40 12.48
CA LEU A 160 -16.81 14.68 11.44
C LEU A 160 -17.99 13.71 11.60
N HIS A 161 -19.19 14.23 11.81
CA HIS A 161 -20.42 13.45 11.90
C HIS A 161 -21.16 13.44 10.57
N LEU A 162 -21.52 12.25 10.11
CA LEU A 162 -22.30 12.01 8.90
C LEU A 162 -23.59 11.30 9.29
N ARG A 163 -24.74 11.85 8.90
CA ARG A 163 -26.08 11.35 9.25
C ARG A 163 -27.00 11.32 8.03
N GLY A 164 -27.95 10.42 8.04
CA GLY A 164 -28.95 10.30 6.97
C GLY A 164 -28.81 9.03 6.14
N PRO A 165 -29.66 8.85 5.12
CA PRO A 165 -29.69 7.63 4.30
C PRO A 165 -28.34 7.26 3.69
N ALA A 166 -27.55 8.23 3.23
CA ALA A 166 -26.24 8.00 2.63
C ALA A 166 -25.16 7.58 3.65
N ALA A 167 -25.41 7.68 4.96
CA ALA A 167 -24.54 7.14 6.00
C ALA A 167 -24.74 5.62 6.23
N ALA A 168 -25.80 5.03 5.65
CA ALA A 168 -26.07 3.59 5.78
C ALA A 168 -25.05 2.77 5.00
N GLY A 169 -24.30 1.90 5.72
CA GLY A 169 -23.29 1.05 5.10
C GLY A 169 -22.07 1.80 4.56
N LEU A 170 -21.90 3.07 4.92
CA LEU A 170 -20.76 3.89 4.52
C LEU A 170 -19.44 3.28 5.01
N HIS A 171 -18.47 3.21 4.10
CA HIS A 171 -17.10 2.79 4.42
C HIS A 171 -16.18 4.01 4.48
N THR A 172 -15.40 4.09 5.55
CA THR A 172 -14.42 5.16 5.75
C THR A 172 -13.29 4.69 6.67
N ASN A 173 -12.17 5.39 6.64
CA ASN A 173 -11.08 5.13 7.56
C ASN A 173 -11.38 5.79 8.93
N VAL A 174 -11.55 4.96 9.94
CA VAL A 174 -11.71 5.41 11.35
C VAL A 174 -10.49 5.10 12.21
N ALA A 175 -9.43 4.55 11.61
CA ALA A 175 -8.20 4.18 12.29
C ALA A 175 -7.05 5.13 11.91
N GLU A 176 -5.96 5.09 12.70
CA GLU A 176 -4.80 5.97 12.50
C GLU A 176 -4.01 5.70 11.22
N ARG A 177 -4.31 4.67 10.47
CA ARG A 177 -3.54 4.29 9.30
C ARG A 177 -3.91 5.13 8.07
N ARG A 178 -3.00 6.04 7.67
CA ARG A 178 -3.18 6.95 6.54
C ARG A 178 -2.47 6.53 5.24
N ASN A 179 -1.57 5.53 5.29
CA ASN A 179 -0.96 5.00 4.07
C ASN A 179 -1.95 4.18 3.24
N ALA A 180 -1.73 4.15 1.94
CA ALA A 180 -2.40 3.19 1.05
C ALA A 180 -1.97 1.75 1.35
N ALA A 181 -2.78 0.77 0.99
CA ALA A 181 -2.40 -0.64 1.08
C ALA A 181 -1.21 -0.94 0.16
N SER A 182 -0.23 -1.70 0.63
CA SER A 182 0.81 -2.28 -0.23
C SER A 182 0.21 -3.42 -1.05
N ILE A 183 0.52 -3.47 -2.34
CA ILE A 183 -0.04 -4.44 -3.29
C ILE A 183 1.05 -5.11 -4.11
N HIS A 184 0.85 -6.39 -4.45
CA HIS A 184 1.91 -7.23 -4.99
C HIS A 184 1.46 -8.05 -6.19
N LEU A 185 2.45 -8.42 -7.01
CA LEU A 185 2.39 -9.45 -8.05
C LEU A 185 3.31 -10.59 -7.65
N GLY A 186 2.76 -11.71 -7.17
CA GLY A 186 3.52 -12.94 -6.93
C GLY A 186 3.62 -13.74 -8.22
N TYR A 187 4.79 -13.84 -8.83
CA TYR A 187 4.97 -14.50 -10.12
C TYR A 187 4.93 -16.01 -10.02
N VAL A 188 4.26 -16.65 -10.97
CA VAL A 188 4.19 -18.11 -11.06
C VAL A 188 5.38 -18.63 -11.86
N VAL A 189 6.39 -19.13 -11.16
CA VAL A 189 7.56 -19.74 -11.78
C VAL A 189 7.25 -21.17 -12.19
N PRO A 190 7.53 -21.59 -13.45
CA PRO A 190 7.34 -22.96 -13.89
C PRO A 190 8.11 -23.96 -13.02
N PRO A 191 7.56 -25.17 -12.76
CA PRO A 191 8.15 -26.15 -11.86
C PRO A 191 9.65 -26.46 -12.14
N PRO A 192 10.13 -26.59 -13.38
CA PRO A 192 11.53 -26.88 -13.65
C PRO A 192 12.51 -25.78 -13.21
N LEU A 193 12.03 -24.52 -13.15
CA LEU A 193 12.86 -23.38 -12.75
C LEU A 193 12.63 -22.93 -11.30
N ARG A 194 11.70 -23.54 -10.58
CA ARG A 194 11.26 -23.05 -9.25
C ARG A 194 12.41 -22.85 -8.24
N ASP A 195 13.42 -23.70 -8.30
CA ASP A 195 14.58 -23.68 -7.40
C ASP A 195 15.89 -23.36 -8.14
N ASP A 196 15.83 -23.00 -9.43
CA ASP A 196 17.00 -22.82 -10.30
C ASP A 196 17.03 -21.44 -10.99
N VAL A 197 16.39 -20.45 -10.44
CA VAL A 197 16.40 -19.08 -10.98
C VAL A 197 17.70 -18.38 -10.60
N ALA A 198 18.64 -18.27 -11.54
CA ALA A 198 19.86 -17.49 -11.37
C ALA A 198 19.70 -16.03 -11.81
N TRP A 199 18.83 -15.76 -12.79
CA TRP A 199 18.56 -14.43 -13.33
C TRP A 199 17.08 -14.10 -13.25
N PHE A 200 16.76 -12.87 -12.81
CA PHE A 200 15.39 -12.35 -12.79
C PHE A 200 15.37 -10.92 -13.30
N HIS A 201 14.54 -10.68 -14.31
CA HIS A 201 14.38 -9.40 -14.99
C HIS A 201 12.95 -8.92 -14.92
N VAL A 202 12.75 -7.62 -14.68
CA VAL A 202 11.46 -6.94 -14.75
C VAL A 202 11.64 -5.52 -15.31
N ALA A 203 10.73 -5.12 -16.19
CA ALA A 203 10.60 -3.73 -16.63
C ALA A 203 9.41 -3.07 -15.92
N VAL A 204 9.60 -1.84 -15.41
CA VAL A 204 8.60 -1.06 -14.69
C VAL A 204 8.41 0.29 -15.35
N THR A 205 7.14 0.69 -15.55
CA THR A 205 6.78 2.03 -16.03
C THR A 205 5.89 2.70 -14.98
N PRO A 206 6.41 3.64 -14.17
CA PRO A 206 5.59 4.43 -13.25
C PRO A 206 4.59 5.28 -14.02
N ARG A 207 3.32 5.24 -13.61
CA ARG A 207 2.24 6.06 -14.18
C ARG A 207 1.87 7.25 -13.30
N THR A 208 2.22 7.17 -12.03
CA THR A 208 2.16 8.27 -11.06
C THR A 208 3.43 8.25 -10.23
N ASP A 209 3.75 9.36 -9.58
CA ASP A 209 4.97 9.48 -8.76
C ASP A 209 4.80 10.35 -7.50
N PRO A 210 3.70 10.19 -6.74
CA PRO A 210 3.56 10.94 -5.51
C PRO A 210 4.71 10.60 -4.56
N LEU A 211 5.02 11.55 -3.69
CA LEU A 211 6.03 11.39 -2.65
C LEU A 211 5.77 10.10 -1.85
N TRP A 212 6.85 9.40 -1.47
CA TRP A 212 6.84 8.14 -0.73
C TRP A 212 6.23 6.97 -1.50
N SER A 213 6.30 6.99 -2.83
CA SER A 213 6.00 5.82 -3.65
C SER A 213 7.24 4.94 -3.78
N TYR A 214 7.01 3.62 -3.68
CA TYR A 214 8.00 2.61 -3.99
C TYR A 214 7.44 1.64 -5.02
N TYR A 215 8.06 1.60 -6.20
CA TYR A 215 7.80 0.63 -7.26
C TYR A 215 8.93 -0.39 -7.29
N MET A 216 8.73 -1.50 -6.62
CA MET A 216 9.70 -2.58 -6.52
C MET A 216 9.54 -3.52 -7.69
N ALA A 217 10.61 -3.67 -8.48
CA ALA A 217 10.64 -4.47 -9.70
C ALA A 217 10.92 -5.95 -9.41
N THR A 218 12.05 -6.25 -8.76
CA THR A 218 12.47 -7.63 -8.50
C THR A 218 12.62 -7.87 -7.02
N GLY A 219 11.68 -8.61 -6.44
CA GLY A 219 11.69 -9.07 -5.06
C GLY A 219 11.84 -10.59 -5.00
N TRP A 220 12.49 -11.07 -3.96
CA TRP A 220 12.69 -12.49 -3.67
C TRP A 220 12.79 -12.71 -2.17
N HIS A 221 12.93 -13.95 -1.72
CA HIS A 221 12.92 -14.30 -0.29
C HIS A 221 14.00 -13.62 0.57
N ARG A 222 15.02 -12.98 -0.03
CA ARG A 222 16.15 -12.36 0.69
C ARG A 222 16.37 -10.90 0.38
N GLY A 223 15.55 -10.27 -0.45
CA GLY A 223 15.77 -8.88 -0.78
C GLY A 223 14.81 -8.31 -1.79
N TYR A 224 15.08 -7.07 -2.16
CA TYR A 224 14.25 -6.29 -3.06
C TYR A 224 15.09 -5.28 -3.85
N PHE A 225 14.62 -4.99 -5.07
CA PHE A 225 15.26 -4.08 -5.99
C PHE A 225 14.21 -3.29 -6.77
N GLY A 226 14.27 -1.96 -6.74
CA GLY A 226 13.29 -1.11 -7.39
C GLY A 226 13.62 0.38 -7.28
N MET A 227 12.59 1.22 -7.34
CA MET A 227 12.72 2.67 -7.44
C MET A 227 11.76 3.42 -6.52
N GLN A 228 12.23 4.50 -5.91
CA GLN A 228 11.49 5.29 -4.91
C GLN A 228 11.42 6.77 -5.27
N VAL A 229 10.36 7.43 -4.77
CA VAL A 229 10.24 8.89 -4.66
C VAL A 229 10.46 9.27 -3.20
N ASN A 230 11.63 9.78 -2.85
CA ASN A 230 12.06 10.01 -1.47
C ASN A 230 11.83 11.46 -0.99
N SER A 231 11.88 12.42 -1.91
CA SER A 231 11.53 13.83 -1.66
C SER A 231 11.04 14.48 -2.96
N PRO A 232 10.54 15.72 -2.91
CA PRO A 232 10.17 16.45 -4.14
C PRO A 232 11.30 16.55 -5.17
N THR A 233 12.56 16.48 -4.72
CA THR A 233 13.76 16.63 -5.54
C THR A 233 14.65 15.39 -5.59
N GLU A 234 14.29 14.31 -4.88
CA GLU A 234 15.11 13.10 -4.82
C GLU A 234 14.34 11.85 -5.19
N ARG A 235 14.81 11.15 -6.20
CA ARG A 235 14.41 9.80 -6.59
C ARG A 235 15.59 8.85 -6.47
N ARG A 236 15.31 7.61 -6.11
CA ARG A 236 16.34 6.58 -5.90
C ARG A 236 16.02 5.31 -6.67
N VAL A 237 17.08 4.64 -7.12
CA VAL A 237 17.10 3.22 -7.40
C VAL A 237 17.69 2.54 -6.17
N ILE A 238 17.00 1.58 -5.56
CA ILE A 238 17.42 0.94 -4.31
C ILE A 238 17.53 -0.57 -4.49
N PHE A 239 18.57 -1.16 -3.91
CA PHE A 239 18.82 -2.59 -3.87
C PHE A 239 19.27 -2.99 -2.47
N SER A 240 18.51 -3.89 -1.83
CA SER A 240 18.75 -4.30 -0.44
C SER A 240 18.61 -5.80 -0.26
N VAL A 241 19.39 -6.36 0.66
CA VAL A 241 19.41 -7.79 0.98
C VAL A 241 19.35 -7.94 2.50
N TRP A 242 18.39 -8.74 3.01
CA TRP A 242 18.22 -8.98 4.45
C TRP A 242 19.31 -9.88 5.03
N ASP A 243 19.71 -9.57 6.27
CA ASP A 243 20.57 -10.40 7.08
C ASP A 243 19.93 -11.78 7.35
N SER A 244 20.73 -12.75 7.70
CA SER A 244 20.25 -14.04 8.21
C SER A 244 19.88 -13.88 9.69
N GLY A 245 18.94 -14.69 10.18
CA GLY A 245 18.49 -14.60 11.57
C GLY A 245 17.13 -13.90 11.70
N ASN A 246 16.68 -13.74 12.94
CA ASN A 246 15.33 -13.22 13.25
C ASN A 246 15.36 -11.82 13.90
N GLU A 247 16.49 -11.12 13.85
CA GLU A 247 16.61 -9.80 14.43
C GLU A 247 15.87 -8.78 13.57
N ALA A 248 14.83 -8.20 14.14
CA ALA A 248 13.84 -7.44 13.39
C ALA A 248 14.23 -5.98 13.13
N ILE A 249 14.99 -5.33 14.01
CA ILE A 249 15.10 -3.86 14.01
C ILE A 249 16.48 -3.29 14.31
N ASP A 250 17.37 -4.04 14.95
CA ASP A 250 18.69 -3.54 15.38
C ASP A 250 19.81 -4.41 14.83
N ARG A 251 20.46 -3.94 13.78
CA ARG A 251 21.56 -4.67 13.13
C ARG A 251 22.77 -4.89 14.03
N SER A 252 22.97 -4.07 15.06
CA SER A 252 24.07 -4.23 15.99
C SER A 252 23.99 -5.55 16.78
N LYS A 253 22.78 -6.07 16.94
CA LYS A 253 22.47 -7.34 17.63
C LYS A 253 22.56 -8.56 16.74
N VAL A 254 22.63 -8.38 15.40
CA VAL A 254 22.83 -9.50 14.46
C VAL A 254 24.25 -10.00 14.57
N ALA A 255 24.44 -11.32 14.73
CA ALA A 255 25.77 -11.93 14.77
C ALA A 255 26.54 -11.62 13.49
N ALA A 256 27.83 -11.36 13.58
CA ALA A 256 28.67 -11.02 12.43
C ALA A 256 28.59 -12.07 11.29
N ALA A 257 28.45 -13.35 11.66
CA ALA A 257 28.31 -14.46 10.71
C ALA A 257 26.95 -14.47 9.96
N ASP A 258 25.96 -13.70 10.43
CA ASP A 258 24.63 -13.60 9.84
C ASP A 258 24.46 -12.32 9.01
N ARG A 259 25.39 -11.36 9.13
CA ARG A 259 25.31 -10.09 8.44
C ARG A 259 25.66 -10.21 6.97
N VAL A 260 24.83 -9.61 6.14
CA VAL A 260 25.07 -9.42 4.72
C VAL A 260 26.34 -8.57 4.51
N GLN A 261 27.16 -8.97 3.56
CA GLN A 261 28.44 -8.33 3.24
C GLN A 261 28.37 -7.69 1.85
N LEU A 262 28.85 -6.47 1.74
CA LEU A 262 29.01 -5.79 0.46
C LEU A 262 30.20 -6.42 -0.30
N VAL A 263 29.94 -6.93 -1.52
CA VAL A 263 30.97 -7.47 -2.42
C VAL A 263 31.47 -6.41 -3.39
N ALA A 264 30.52 -5.66 -3.98
CA ALA A 264 30.81 -4.60 -4.92
C ALA A 264 29.67 -3.58 -4.97
N LYS A 265 29.99 -2.35 -5.40
CA LYS A 265 28.99 -1.33 -5.71
C LYS A 265 29.36 -0.55 -6.96
N GLY A 266 28.35 0.00 -7.64
CA GLY A 266 28.56 0.89 -8.77
C GLY A 266 29.10 2.26 -8.34
N GLU A 267 29.68 2.98 -9.28
CA GLU A 267 30.13 4.35 -9.08
C GLU A 267 28.96 5.25 -8.65
N GLY A 268 29.17 6.14 -7.68
CA GLY A 268 28.13 7.02 -7.15
C GLY A 268 27.00 6.33 -6.39
N VAL A 269 27.06 5.01 -6.18
CA VAL A 269 26.11 4.27 -5.35
C VAL A 269 26.50 4.39 -3.88
N HIS A 270 25.57 4.83 -3.05
CA HIS A 270 25.69 4.73 -1.60
C HIS A 270 25.43 3.29 -1.17
N ALA A 271 26.26 2.75 -0.29
CA ALA A 271 26.02 1.46 0.35
C ALA A 271 26.21 1.59 1.86
N GLY A 272 25.33 0.94 2.62
CA GLY A 272 25.31 0.98 4.08
C GLY A 272 24.40 -0.11 4.63
N ASP A 273 23.92 0.10 5.83
CA ASP A 273 23.07 -0.80 6.56
C ASP A 273 21.65 -0.25 6.67
N PHE A 274 20.66 -1.10 6.89
CA PHE A 274 19.32 -0.70 7.29
C PHE A 274 18.85 -1.47 8.52
N GLY A 275 17.88 -0.88 9.22
CA GLY A 275 17.16 -1.44 10.36
C GLY A 275 15.70 -0.95 10.35
N ASN A 276 14.93 -1.25 11.38
CA ASN A 276 13.52 -0.90 11.62
C ASN A 276 12.48 -1.86 11.06
N GLU A 277 12.65 -2.42 9.85
CA GLU A 277 11.73 -3.38 9.23
C GLU A 277 12.43 -4.71 8.93
N GLY A 278 13.35 -5.11 9.78
CA GLY A 278 14.37 -6.09 9.56
C GLY A 278 15.72 -5.41 9.41
N THR A 279 16.78 -6.19 9.27
CA THR A 279 18.15 -5.68 9.13
C THR A 279 18.80 -6.23 7.88
N GLY A 280 19.79 -5.51 7.34
CA GLY A 280 20.48 -5.98 6.14
C GLY A 280 21.43 -4.97 5.53
N GLY A 281 21.99 -5.34 4.38
CA GLY A 281 22.74 -4.47 3.51
C GLY A 281 21.82 -3.62 2.63
N HIS A 282 22.05 -2.32 2.60
CA HIS A 282 21.31 -1.35 1.81
C HIS A 282 22.21 -0.69 0.78
N SER A 283 21.69 -0.46 -0.40
CA SER A 283 22.31 0.43 -1.37
C SER A 283 21.29 1.27 -2.10
N HIS A 284 21.69 2.48 -2.46
CA HIS A 284 20.88 3.30 -3.34
C HIS A 284 21.75 4.17 -4.24
N TRP A 285 21.21 4.43 -5.43
CA TRP A 285 21.73 5.38 -6.39
C TRP A 285 20.68 6.49 -6.61
N LYS A 286 21.09 7.76 -6.42
CA LYS A 286 20.25 8.90 -6.74
C LYS A 286 20.15 9.02 -8.25
N HIS A 287 18.96 8.83 -8.78
CA HIS A 287 18.67 8.86 -10.20
C HIS A 287 17.35 9.57 -10.45
N ALA A 288 17.40 10.66 -11.20
CA ALA A 288 16.23 11.47 -11.53
C ALA A 288 15.40 10.83 -12.65
N TRP A 289 14.87 9.63 -12.37
CA TRP A 289 14.00 8.93 -13.31
C TRP A 289 12.70 9.73 -13.56
N ARG A 290 12.15 9.57 -14.78
CA ARG A 290 10.98 10.32 -15.23
C ARG A 290 9.73 9.47 -15.25
N LEU A 291 8.62 10.11 -14.92
CA LEU A 291 7.29 9.51 -15.04
C LEU A 291 7.01 9.12 -16.50
N GLY A 292 6.47 7.91 -16.70
CA GLY A 292 6.12 7.39 -18.01
C GLY A 292 7.25 6.67 -18.77
N ASP A 293 8.51 6.85 -18.35
CA ASP A 293 9.62 6.08 -18.91
C ASP A 293 9.63 4.64 -18.37
N THR A 294 10.14 3.71 -19.18
CA THR A 294 10.25 2.30 -18.78
C THR A 294 11.67 2.00 -18.30
N PHE A 295 11.78 1.49 -17.09
CA PHE A 295 13.03 1.16 -16.42
C PHE A 295 13.18 -0.35 -16.27
N ARG A 296 14.39 -0.89 -16.52
CA ARG A 296 14.67 -2.32 -16.49
C ARG A 296 15.60 -2.65 -15.35
N PHE A 297 15.25 -3.69 -14.62
CA PHE A 297 15.94 -4.18 -13.43
C PHE A 297 16.36 -5.63 -13.66
N LEU A 298 17.61 -5.93 -13.40
CA LEU A 298 18.19 -7.25 -13.56
C LEU A 298 18.83 -7.71 -12.25
N LEU A 299 18.33 -8.81 -11.70
CA LEU A 299 18.90 -9.50 -10.56
C LEU A 299 19.65 -10.73 -11.05
N HIS A 300 20.85 -10.96 -10.53
CA HIS A 300 21.55 -12.22 -10.62
C HIS A 300 21.82 -12.77 -9.23
N ALA A 301 21.75 -14.09 -9.10
CA ALA A 301 22.10 -14.81 -7.89
C ALA A 301 23.05 -15.96 -8.20
N ARG A 302 24.04 -16.16 -7.34
CA ARG A 302 24.99 -17.27 -7.39
C ARG A 302 25.22 -17.84 -6.00
N VAL A 303 25.06 -19.13 -5.89
CA VAL A 303 25.41 -19.85 -4.65
C VAL A 303 26.91 -19.81 -4.44
N ASP A 304 27.35 -19.54 -3.22
CA ASP A 304 28.72 -19.39 -2.78
C ASP A 304 28.91 -20.16 -1.45
N GLY A 305 29.08 -21.46 -1.55
CA GLY A 305 29.09 -22.38 -0.41
C GLY A 305 27.75 -22.36 0.33
N SER A 306 27.74 -21.99 1.61
CA SER A 306 26.53 -21.82 2.41
C SER A 306 25.90 -20.43 2.29
N ALA A 307 26.43 -19.55 1.43
CA ALA A 307 25.95 -18.23 1.17
C ALA A 307 25.38 -18.10 -0.26
N THR A 308 24.73 -16.99 -0.54
CA THR A 308 24.33 -16.61 -1.90
C THR A 308 24.78 -15.18 -2.17
N ILE A 309 25.34 -14.92 -3.35
CA ILE A 309 25.69 -13.59 -3.80
C ILE A 309 24.58 -13.08 -4.71
N TYR A 310 23.96 -11.97 -4.32
CA TYR A 310 22.93 -11.28 -5.07
C TYR A 310 23.50 -10.01 -5.67
N THR A 311 23.28 -9.79 -6.97
CA THR A 311 23.79 -8.62 -7.68
C THR A 311 22.68 -7.98 -8.48
N GLY A 312 22.49 -6.67 -8.31
CA GLY A 312 21.47 -5.87 -8.99
C GLY A 312 22.08 -4.91 -10.00
N TRP A 313 21.53 -4.87 -11.23
CA TRP A 313 21.86 -3.92 -12.27
C TRP A 313 20.62 -3.19 -12.77
N PHE A 314 20.81 -1.93 -13.07
CA PHE A 314 19.82 -1.05 -13.66
C PHE A 314 20.21 -0.73 -15.11
N TRP A 315 19.25 -0.76 -16.05
CA TRP A 315 19.49 -0.47 -17.45
C TRP A 315 19.57 1.03 -17.71
N LEU A 316 20.66 1.48 -18.27
CA LEU A 316 20.83 2.84 -18.79
C LEU A 316 20.46 2.85 -20.27
N ALA A 317 19.27 3.40 -20.61
CA ALA A 317 18.76 3.40 -21.98
C ALA A 317 19.64 4.19 -22.95
N GLU A 318 20.18 5.33 -22.51
CA GLU A 318 21.06 6.18 -23.34
C GLU A 318 22.40 5.50 -23.64
N ALA A 319 22.99 4.85 -22.64
CA ALA A 319 24.26 4.13 -22.76
C ALA A 319 24.11 2.72 -23.35
N LYS A 320 22.86 2.21 -23.47
CA LYS A 320 22.54 0.82 -23.86
C LYS A 320 23.36 -0.21 -23.07
N SER A 321 23.49 -0.02 -21.76
CA SER A 321 24.30 -0.84 -20.89
C SER A 321 23.70 -1.02 -19.52
N TRP A 322 24.08 -2.10 -18.84
CA TRP A 322 23.72 -2.37 -17.46
C TRP A 322 24.67 -1.67 -16.50
N ARG A 323 24.11 -0.87 -15.61
CA ARG A 323 24.84 -0.22 -14.52
C ARG A 323 24.73 -1.06 -13.26
N LEU A 324 25.88 -1.46 -12.69
CA LEU A 324 25.90 -2.10 -11.38
C LEU A 324 25.32 -1.15 -10.32
N ILE A 325 24.38 -1.63 -9.53
CA ILE A 325 23.95 -0.96 -8.30
C ILE A 325 24.77 -1.50 -7.14
N ALA A 326 24.54 -2.74 -6.73
CA ALA A 326 25.40 -3.38 -5.75
C ALA A 326 25.41 -4.90 -5.90
N SER A 327 26.38 -5.54 -5.24
CA SER A 327 26.47 -6.96 -5.05
C SER A 327 26.65 -7.24 -3.57
N PHE A 328 25.81 -8.10 -2.99
CA PHE A 328 25.83 -8.48 -1.59
C PHE A 328 25.94 -10.00 -1.44
N ARG A 329 26.77 -10.43 -0.50
CA ARG A 329 26.88 -11.82 -0.08
C ARG A 329 26.00 -12.03 1.15
N ALA A 330 24.97 -12.86 1.02
CA ALA A 330 24.04 -13.24 2.07
C ALA A 330 24.49 -14.57 2.71
N PRO A 331 25.01 -14.56 3.94
CA PRO A 331 25.45 -15.79 4.61
C PRO A 331 24.26 -16.66 4.99
N ARG A 332 24.50 -17.95 5.21
CA ARG A 332 23.49 -18.96 5.61
C ARG A 332 22.26 -19.00 4.72
N ASP A 333 22.43 -18.71 3.44
CA ASP A 333 21.36 -18.79 2.45
C ASP A 333 21.55 -20.02 1.56
N GLY A 334 22.61 -20.07 0.76
CA GLY A 334 22.99 -21.22 -0.06
C GLY A 334 21.91 -21.66 -1.05
N LYS A 335 21.05 -20.74 -1.48
CA LYS A 335 19.88 -21.00 -2.32
C LYS A 335 19.74 -19.92 -3.38
N LEU A 336 19.16 -20.28 -4.52
CA LEU A 336 18.77 -19.35 -5.55
C LEU A 336 17.45 -18.63 -5.19
N PRO A 337 17.09 -17.51 -5.84
CA PRO A 337 15.89 -16.74 -5.59
C PRO A 337 14.60 -17.57 -5.63
N ARG A 338 13.72 -17.33 -4.66
CA ARG A 338 12.40 -17.96 -4.53
C ARG A 338 11.36 -16.93 -4.18
N GLY A 339 10.08 -17.26 -4.44
CA GLY A 339 8.98 -16.38 -4.13
C GLY A 339 9.13 -15.04 -4.86
N LEU A 340 9.35 -15.09 -6.17
CA LEU A 340 9.58 -13.91 -6.99
C LEU A 340 8.34 -13.03 -7.05
N TYR A 341 8.52 -11.72 -6.83
CA TYR A 341 7.41 -10.79 -6.80
C TYR A 341 7.82 -9.37 -7.17
N SER A 342 6.82 -8.58 -7.52
CA SER A 342 6.92 -7.11 -7.60
C SER A 342 5.87 -6.48 -6.69
N PHE A 343 6.05 -5.21 -6.30
CA PHE A 343 5.03 -4.49 -5.56
C PHE A 343 4.99 -3.00 -5.87
N SER A 344 3.88 -2.38 -5.47
CA SER A 344 3.72 -0.93 -5.32
C SER A 344 3.33 -0.61 -3.89
N GLU A 345 4.02 0.36 -3.26
CA GLU A 345 3.89 0.69 -1.86
C GLU A 345 3.91 2.20 -1.61
N ASN A 346 3.17 2.63 -0.57
CA ASN A 346 3.28 3.92 0.09
C ASN A 346 4.11 3.76 1.36
N PHE A 347 5.44 3.91 1.26
CA PHE A 347 6.36 3.46 2.33
C PHE A 347 6.45 4.39 3.55
N ALA A 348 5.98 5.65 3.48
CA ALA A 348 6.05 6.57 4.61
C ALA A 348 4.71 6.85 5.31
N GLY A 349 3.59 6.32 4.85
CA GLY A 349 2.33 6.27 5.60
C GLY A 349 1.53 7.56 5.77
N GLU A 350 1.88 8.68 5.13
CA GLU A 350 1.25 9.98 5.39
C GLU A 350 0.32 10.47 4.27
N ASN A 351 0.45 9.99 3.05
CA ASN A 351 -0.25 10.48 1.86
C ASN A 351 -0.92 9.39 1.02
N GLY A 352 -1.57 8.44 1.68
CA GLY A 352 -2.32 7.39 1.01
C GLY A 352 -3.56 7.89 0.24
N ASP A 353 -3.93 9.15 0.39
CA ASP A 353 -4.94 9.85 -0.41
C ASP A 353 -4.44 10.18 -1.83
N LEU A 354 -3.17 9.95 -2.14
CA LEU A 354 -2.63 10.10 -3.47
C LEU A 354 -2.53 8.74 -4.17
N ARG A 355 -3.03 8.69 -5.41
CA ARG A 355 -3.01 7.47 -6.23
C ARG A 355 -1.60 7.10 -6.65
N ARG A 356 -1.29 5.82 -6.57
CA ARG A 356 -0.08 5.18 -7.10
C ARG A 356 -0.46 4.17 -8.15
N GLU A 357 0.25 4.21 -9.29
CA GLU A 357 0.04 3.26 -10.39
C GLU A 357 1.35 3.02 -11.13
N ALA A 358 1.62 1.76 -11.47
CA ALA A 358 2.74 1.38 -12.31
C ALA A 358 2.38 0.15 -13.16
N ASP A 359 2.98 0.09 -14.35
CA ASP A 359 2.93 -1.07 -15.23
C ASP A 359 4.20 -1.91 -15.04
N PHE A 360 4.03 -3.24 -15.07
CA PHE A 360 5.11 -4.24 -14.98
C PHE A 360 5.03 -5.14 -16.19
N ARG A 361 6.16 -5.31 -16.90
CA ARG A 361 6.24 -6.17 -18.09
C ARG A 361 7.64 -6.76 -18.24
N ASP A 362 7.87 -7.50 -19.32
CA ASP A 362 9.15 -8.11 -19.61
C ASP A 362 9.68 -8.90 -18.42
N VAL A 363 8.79 -9.65 -17.74
CA VAL A 363 9.12 -10.45 -16.58
C VAL A 363 9.72 -11.76 -17.03
N PHE A 364 11.03 -11.90 -16.86
CA PHE A 364 11.77 -13.07 -17.31
C PHE A 364 12.62 -13.66 -16.19
N VAL A 365 12.72 -14.98 -16.21
CA VAL A 365 13.68 -15.74 -15.40
C VAL A 365 14.53 -16.61 -16.28
N ARG A 366 15.72 -16.96 -15.76
CA ARG A 366 16.65 -17.86 -16.42
C ARG A 366 17.46 -18.62 -15.38
N ALA A 367 17.77 -19.89 -15.59
CA ALA A 367 18.77 -20.63 -14.87
C ALA A 367 20.17 -20.04 -15.14
N ALA A 368 21.21 -20.55 -14.50
CA ALA A 368 22.59 -20.09 -14.76
C ALA A 368 22.93 -20.15 -16.25
N GLU A 369 22.48 -21.21 -16.90
CA GLU A 369 22.57 -21.44 -18.34
C GLU A 369 21.20 -21.77 -18.91
N GLY A 370 21.04 -21.61 -20.23
CA GLY A 370 19.78 -21.92 -20.93
C GLY A 370 19.01 -20.69 -21.35
N PRO A 371 17.79 -20.87 -21.86
CA PRO A 371 16.98 -19.78 -22.39
C PRO A 371 16.26 -18.97 -21.30
N TRP A 372 15.89 -17.74 -21.64
CA TRP A 372 14.98 -16.94 -20.85
C TRP A 372 13.55 -17.52 -20.92
N THR A 373 12.87 -17.52 -19.78
CA THR A 373 11.46 -17.94 -19.66
C THR A 373 10.63 -16.76 -19.19
N ALA A 374 9.59 -16.40 -19.95
CA ALA A 374 8.66 -15.35 -19.59
C ALA A 374 7.69 -15.81 -18.48
N LEU A 375 7.42 -14.97 -17.51
CA LEU A 375 6.46 -15.21 -16.44
C LEU A 375 5.17 -14.39 -16.68
N GLY A 376 4.32 -14.86 -17.60
CA GLY A 376 3.05 -14.21 -17.95
C GLY A 376 1.91 -14.44 -16.97
N GLU A 377 2.11 -15.15 -15.87
CA GLU A 377 1.11 -15.36 -14.81
C GLU A 377 1.60 -14.83 -13.47
N ALA A 378 0.74 -14.06 -12.81
CA ALA A 378 0.99 -13.54 -11.47
C ALA A 378 -0.26 -13.67 -10.59
N ARG A 379 -0.07 -13.65 -9.27
CA ARG A 379 -1.11 -13.59 -8.25
C ARG A 379 -1.12 -12.21 -7.64
N PHE A 380 -2.27 -11.54 -7.68
CA PHE A 380 -2.48 -10.28 -7.00
C PHE A 380 -2.66 -10.51 -5.51
N THR A 381 -1.85 -9.85 -4.69
CA THR A 381 -1.99 -9.87 -3.24
C THR A 381 -1.86 -8.46 -2.66
N HIS A 382 -2.15 -8.31 -1.37
CA HIS A 382 -2.02 -7.04 -0.66
C HIS A 382 -1.68 -7.28 0.80
N ASP A 383 -1.23 -6.24 1.49
CA ASP A 383 -1.02 -6.27 2.93
C ASP A 383 -2.36 -6.27 3.72
N PRO A 384 -2.36 -6.50 5.04
CA PRO A 384 -3.58 -6.49 5.84
C PRO A 384 -4.36 -5.17 5.81
N THR A 385 -3.71 -4.03 5.51
CA THR A 385 -4.38 -2.74 5.33
C THR A 385 -5.44 -2.80 4.23
N GLY A 386 -5.16 -3.58 3.18
CA GLY A 386 -6.06 -3.77 2.04
C GLY A 386 -7.30 -4.61 2.32
N GLU A 387 -7.40 -5.30 3.45
CA GLU A 387 -8.55 -6.13 3.76
C GLU A 387 -9.72 -5.32 4.32
N SER A 388 -9.47 -4.42 5.26
CA SER A 388 -10.53 -3.75 6.01
C SER A 388 -10.55 -2.23 5.82
N ILE A 389 -9.41 -1.58 5.78
CA ILE A 389 -9.30 -0.11 5.85
C ILE A 389 -9.21 0.49 4.45
N ARG A 390 -8.30 -0.02 3.61
CA ARG A 390 -7.97 0.56 2.31
C ARG A 390 -8.38 -0.35 1.16
N ARG A 391 -9.63 -0.17 0.69
CA ARG A 391 -10.21 -0.96 -0.40
C ARG A 391 -9.88 -0.42 -1.78
N ASP A 392 -9.29 0.77 -1.87
CA ASP A 392 -8.83 1.46 -3.06
C ASP A 392 -7.51 0.85 -3.58
N ARG A 393 -7.53 -0.44 -3.88
CA ARG A 393 -6.42 -1.24 -4.34
C ARG A 393 -6.86 -2.25 -5.40
N TRP A 394 -6.03 -2.45 -6.40
CA TRP A 394 -6.37 -3.34 -7.51
C TRP A 394 -5.15 -3.76 -8.33
N GLY A 395 -5.28 -4.87 -9.02
CA GLY A 395 -4.38 -5.30 -10.08
C GLY A 395 -5.16 -5.62 -11.35
N LEU A 396 -4.61 -5.40 -12.51
CA LEU A 396 -5.20 -5.80 -13.78
C LEU A 396 -4.14 -6.09 -14.83
N VAL A 397 -4.59 -6.56 -15.98
CA VAL A 397 -3.76 -6.64 -17.20
C VAL A 397 -4.29 -5.62 -18.20
N ARG A 398 -3.40 -4.74 -18.67
CA ARG A 398 -3.68 -3.73 -19.70
C ARG A 398 -2.70 -3.91 -20.86
N GLY A 399 -3.22 -4.35 -22.02
CA GLY A 399 -2.38 -4.80 -23.11
C GLY A 399 -1.55 -6.03 -22.71
N ASP A 400 -0.24 -5.88 -22.76
CA ASP A 400 0.73 -6.91 -22.35
C ASP A 400 1.39 -6.63 -20.98
N CYS A 401 0.85 -5.68 -20.20
CA CYS A 401 1.40 -5.29 -18.91
C CYS A 401 0.52 -5.75 -17.76
N PHE A 402 1.12 -6.23 -16.68
CA PHE A 402 0.50 -6.22 -15.36
C PHE A 402 0.48 -4.78 -14.85
N VAL A 403 -0.64 -4.35 -14.29
CA VAL A 403 -0.80 -3.03 -13.72
C VAL A 403 -1.19 -3.16 -12.25
N LEU A 404 -0.49 -2.44 -11.39
CA LEU A 404 -0.84 -2.28 -9.99
C LEU A 404 -1.28 -0.85 -9.72
N GLY A 405 -2.44 -0.69 -9.06
CA GLY A 405 -2.95 0.62 -8.66
C GLY A 405 -3.51 0.61 -7.24
N HIS A 406 -3.17 1.63 -6.46
CA HIS A 406 -3.65 1.78 -5.09
C HIS A 406 -3.59 3.23 -4.62
N GLY A 407 -4.31 3.50 -3.53
CA GLY A 407 -4.40 4.85 -2.97
C GLY A 407 -5.35 5.77 -3.73
N GLY A 408 -5.49 6.99 -3.25
CA GLY A 408 -6.34 8.01 -3.86
C GLY A 408 -7.83 7.84 -3.62
N PHE A 409 -8.25 6.79 -2.94
CA PHE A 409 -9.68 6.43 -2.73
C PHE A 409 -10.49 6.32 -4.02
N THR A 410 -9.82 6.10 -5.15
CA THR A 410 -10.45 6.00 -6.47
C THR A 410 -11.20 4.68 -6.64
N THR A 411 -12.21 4.68 -7.49
CA THR A 411 -12.89 3.45 -7.90
C THR A 411 -11.93 2.57 -8.70
N PRO A 412 -11.73 1.29 -8.33
CA PRO A 412 -10.96 0.37 -9.14
C PRO A 412 -11.57 0.19 -10.54
N PRO A 413 -10.74 0.09 -11.60
CA PRO A 413 -11.23 -0.15 -12.94
C PRO A 413 -12.11 -1.40 -13.05
N ALA A 414 -13.05 -1.40 -14.00
CA ALA A 414 -13.88 -2.57 -14.27
C ALA A 414 -13.02 -3.79 -14.65
N GLY A 415 -13.33 -4.96 -14.10
CA GLY A 415 -12.59 -6.20 -14.33
C GLY A 415 -11.24 -6.30 -13.61
N ALA A 416 -10.87 -5.31 -12.79
CA ALA A 416 -9.64 -5.40 -12.01
C ALA A 416 -9.74 -6.43 -10.88
N ALA A 417 -8.66 -7.17 -10.64
CA ALA A 417 -8.49 -8.05 -9.49
C ALA A 417 -8.48 -7.23 -8.20
N ARG A 418 -9.27 -7.65 -7.24
CA ARG A 418 -9.42 -6.97 -5.93
C ARG A 418 -9.32 -7.94 -4.75
N ARG A 419 -9.46 -9.22 -5.02
CA ARG A 419 -9.40 -10.27 -4.00
C ARG A 419 -7.96 -10.70 -3.79
N TYR A 420 -7.64 -11.08 -2.57
CA TYR A 420 -6.35 -11.68 -2.26
C TYR A 420 -6.16 -12.98 -3.05
N ASP A 421 -4.97 -13.19 -3.59
CA ASP A 421 -4.56 -14.36 -4.38
C ASP A 421 -5.28 -14.51 -5.74
N GLU A 422 -5.84 -13.44 -6.28
CA GLU A 422 -6.50 -13.45 -7.58
C GLU A 422 -5.48 -13.52 -8.72
N ARG A 423 -5.74 -14.35 -9.73
CA ARG A 423 -4.82 -14.58 -10.85
C ARG A 423 -4.93 -13.53 -11.93
N LEU A 424 -3.77 -13.07 -12.39
CA LEU A 424 -3.60 -12.21 -13.56
C LEU A 424 -2.78 -12.94 -14.61
N ARG A 425 -3.14 -12.79 -15.90
CA ARG A 425 -2.41 -13.39 -17.02
C ARG A 425 -2.21 -12.36 -18.11
N ALA A 426 -0.93 -11.99 -18.35
CA ALA A 426 -0.52 -11.10 -19.42
C ALA A 426 -0.11 -11.89 -20.66
N SER A 427 -0.36 -11.35 -21.86
CA SER A 427 0.26 -11.86 -23.10
C SER A 427 1.74 -11.55 -23.06
N VAL A 428 2.57 -12.55 -23.39
CA VAL A 428 4.03 -12.42 -23.39
C VAL A 428 4.63 -12.34 -24.79
N GLU A 429 3.83 -12.35 -25.84
CA GLU A 429 4.28 -12.39 -27.23
C GLU A 429 5.10 -11.16 -27.63
N ALA A 430 4.76 -10.00 -27.07
CA ALA A 430 5.46 -8.73 -27.32
C ALA A 430 6.60 -8.46 -26.34
N TRP A 431 6.86 -9.37 -25.39
CA TRP A 431 7.91 -9.20 -24.38
C TRP A 431 9.28 -9.52 -24.96
N THR A 432 10.27 -8.73 -24.54
CA THR A 432 11.65 -8.90 -25.03
C THR A 432 12.59 -9.19 -23.84
N PRO A 433 13.23 -10.37 -23.83
CA PRO A 433 14.20 -10.69 -22.80
C PRO A 433 15.47 -9.81 -22.90
N PRO A 434 16.27 -9.72 -21.84
CA PRO A 434 17.59 -9.14 -21.92
C PRO A 434 18.43 -9.85 -23.00
N ALA A 435 19.13 -9.07 -23.83
CA ALA A 435 20.01 -9.63 -24.86
C ALA A 435 21.25 -10.28 -24.19
N ASP A 436 21.53 -11.52 -24.50
CA ASP A 436 22.64 -12.28 -23.88
C ASP A 436 24.00 -11.59 -24.08
N ALA A 437 24.22 -10.98 -25.24
CA ALA A 437 25.45 -10.26 -25.56
C ALA A 437 25.68 -8.99 -24.68
N LEU A 438 24.62 -8.50 -24.02
CA LEU A 438 24.67 -7.32 -23.15
C LEU A 438 24.60 -7.67 -21.67
N LEU A 439 24.51 -8.97 -21.33
CA LEU A 439 24.48 -9.35 -19.91
C LEU A 439 25.77 -8.97 -19.21
N PRO A 440 25.66 -8.34 -18.02
CA PRO A 440 26.86 -7.96 -17.28
C PRO A 440 27.53 -9.18 -16.63
N THR A 441 28.85 -9.13 -16.47
CA THR A 441 29.58 -10.14 -15.70
C THR A 441 29.41 -9.87 -14.21
N PRO A 442 28.87 -10.85 -13.43
CA PRO A 442 28.72 -10.68 -12.00
C PRO A 442 30.08 -10.49 -11.29
N PRO A 443 30.17 -9.61 -10.28
CA PRO A 443 31.37 -9.48 -9.45
C PRO A 443 31.75 -10.81 -8.80
N ARG A 444 33.03 -11.07 -8.70
CA ARG A 444 33.55 -12.25 -8.01
C ARG A 444 33.40 -12.10 -6.50
N GLY A 445 33.06 -13.17 -5.81
CA GLY A 445 33.04 -13.22 -4.36
C GLY A 445 34.43 -13.24 -3.75
N PRO A 446 34.58 -12.99 -2.45
CA PRO A 446 35.87 -13.03 -1.76
C PRO A 446 36.55 -14.41 -1.87
N ASP A 447 35.79 -15.50 -1.95
CA ASP A 447 36.32 -16.87 -2.03
C ASP A 447 36.84 -17.25 -3.44
N ASP A 448 36.45 -16.52 -4.49
CA ASP A 448 36.97 -16.75 -5.86
C ASP A 448 38.40 -16.27 -6.03
N ALA A 449 38.87 -15.38 -5.16
CA ALA A 449 40.28 -14.94 -5.14
C ALA A 449 41.25 -15.96 -4.56
N GLN A 450 40.77 -16.94 -3.77
CA GLN A 450 41.58 -17.98 -3.12
C GLN A 450 41.70 -19.28 -3.96
N LYS A 451 40.97 -19.37 -5.07
CA LYS A 451 41.00 -20.58 -5.94
C LYS A 451 41.96 -20.48 -7.13
N ARG A 452 42.93 -19.51 -7.11
CA ARG A 452 43.99 -19.37 -8.10
C ARG A 452 45.37 -19.79 -7.53
#